data_dac676b8f00178f8728f3f5825e01428
#
_entry.id   dac676b8f00178f8728f3f5825e01428
#
_cell.length_a   1.000
_cell.length_b   1.000
_cell.length_c   1.000
_cell.angle_alpha   90.00
_cell.angle_beta   90.00
_cell.angle_gamma   90.00
#
_symmetry.space_group_name_H-M   'P 1'
#
loop_
_entity.id
_entity.type
_entity.pdbx_description
1 polymer ?
#
loop_
_entity_poly.entity_id
_entity_poly.type
_entity_poly.pdbx_seq_one_letter_code
_entity_poly.pdbx_strand_id
1 'polypeptide(L)'
;MITTEINVFADVIGAMNTMKLESLVYHLADKCLEGYDGGQWEFVKTPCGARYMRFPYEGERTLSFQYNEAVAGFDAAGIGLTLMTLSHFSFHLYEKKDPDLDAVSAMFHQLRDYAAGHAQADQIFRFID
;
A
#
# COMPACT_ATOMS: atom_id res chain seq x y z
N MET A 1 -4.62 -11.31 -11.44
CA MET A 1 -4.87 -10.20 -10.51
C MET A 1 -6.37 -9.93 -10.47
N ILE A 2 -6.91 -9.80 -9.27
CA ILE A 2 -8.35 -9.55 -9.08
C ILE A 2 -8.52 -8.17 -8.47
N THR A 3 -9.25 -7.30 -9.18
CA THR A 3 -9.61 -5.98 -8.69
C THR A 3 -11.04 -6.06 -8.16
N THR A 4 -11.30 -5.48 -6.97
CA THR A 4 -12.61 -5.54 -6.34
C THR A 4 -12.99 -4.17 -5.77
N GLU A 5 -14.30 -3.89 -5.73
CA GLU A 5 -14.84 -2.71 -5.07
C GLU A 5 -14.94 -2.90 -3.56
N ILE A 6 -14.83 -4.15 -3.09
CA ILE A 6 -14.85 -4.47 -1.67
C ILE A 6 -13.46 -4.26 -1.11
N ASN A 7 -13.37 -3.62 0.06
CA ASN A 7 -12.10 -3.43 0.73
C ASN A 7 -11.45 -4.77 1.04
N VAL A 8 -10.24 -4.98 0.53
CA VAL A 8 -9.53 -6.26 0.62
C VAL A 8 -8.89 -6.50 1.99
N PHE A 9 -8.99 -5.56 2.90
CA PHE A 9 -8.40 -5.68 4.24
C PHE A 9 -9.43 -6.03 5.31
N ALA A 10 -10.71 -5.73 5.07
CA ALA A 10 -11.74 -5.82 6.09
C ALA A 10 -11.96 -7.23 6.63
N ASP A 11 -11.78 -8.24 5.80
CA ASP A 11 -11.91 -9.64 6.21
C ASP A 11 -10.74 -10.11 7.07
N VAL A 12 -9.65 -9.36 7.11
CA VAL A 12 -8.44 -9.71 7.88
C VAL A 12 -8.36 -8.93 9.19
N ILE A 13 -8.56 -7.62 9.15
CA ILE A 13 -8.34 -6.74 10.31
C ILE A 13 -9.62 -6.02 10.78
N GLY A 14 -10.76 -6.33 10.19
CA GLY A 14 -12.03 -5.73 10.59
C GLY A 14 -12.22 -4.30 10.13
N ALA A 15 -13.41 -3.76 10.37
CA ALA A 15 -13.83 -2.46 9.84
C ALA A 15 -13.03 -1.30 10.42
N MET A 16 -12.81 -1.29 11.73
CA MET A 16 -12.16 -0.17 12.42
C MET A 16 -10.70 0.02 11.95
N ASN A 17 -9.92 -1.05 11.99
CA ASN A 17 -8.52 -0.97 11.55
C ASN A 17 -8.41 -0.77 10.04
N THR A 18 -9.36 -1.27 9.27
CA THR A 18 -9.41 -1.01 7.83
C THR A 18 -9.60 0.47 7.54
N MET A 19 -10.51 1.15 8.24
CA MET A 19 -10.71 2.59 8.07
C MET A 19 -9.43 3.37 8.40
N LYS A 20 -8.74 2.98 9.47
CA LYS A 20 -7.49 3.62 9.86
C LYS A 20 -6.40 3.40 8.80
N LEU A 21 -6.30 2.18 8.28
CA LEU A 21 -5.34 1.84 7.25
C LEU A 21 -5.59 2.63 5.97
N GLU A 22 -6.84 2.70 5.50
CA GLU A 22 -7.20 3.49 4.32
C GLU A 22 -6.86 4.97 4.50
N SER A 23 -7.21 5.53 5.65
CA SER A 23 -6.91 6.93 5.95
C SER A 23 -5.42 7.20 5.87
N LEU A 24 -4.59 6.25 6.34
CA LEU A 24 -3.14 6.40 6.29
C LEU A 24 -2.62 6.30 4.85
N VAL A 25 -3.20 5.42 4.01
CA VAL A 25 -2.85 5.36 2.58
C VAL A 25 -3.08 6.71 1.92
N TYR A 26 -4.24 7.33 2.13
CA TYR A 26 -4.56 8.62 1.54
C TYR A 26 -3.63 9.72 2.06
N HIS A 27 -3.31 9.70 3.33
CA HIS A 27 -2.38 10.65 3.94
C HIS A 27 -0.97 10.52 3.35
N LEU A 28 -0.48 9.30 3.20
CA LEU A 28 0.84 9.07 2.61
C LEU A 28 0.86 9.37 1.11
N ALA A 29 -0.24 9.11 0.39
CA ALA A 29 -0.35 9.51 -1.01
C ALA A 29 -0.25 11.03 -1.16
N ASP A 30 -0.92 11.77 -0.29
CA ASP A 30 -0.86 13.23 -0.30
C ASP A 30 0.56 13.74 -0.06
N LYS A 31 1.31 13.07 0.80
CA LYS A 31 2.70 13.46 1.11
C LYS A 31 3.70 13.02 0.07
N CYS A 32 3.52 11.84 -0.52
CA CYS A 32 4.58 11.18 -1.28
C CYS A 32 4.34 11.19 -2.78
N LEU A 33 3.10 11.24 -3.22
CA LEU A 33 2.75 11.08 -4.63
C LEU A 33 2.60 12.45 -5.28
N GLU A 34 3.50 12.77 -6.20
CA GLU A 34 3.46 14.05 -6.89
C GLU A 34 2.18 14.18 -7.72
N GLY A 35 1.50 15.32 -7.58
CA GLY A 35 0.28 15.61 -8.32
C GLY A 35 -0.97 14.90 -7.80
N TYR A 36 -0.89 14.28 -6.62
CA TYR A 36 -2.05 13.62 -6.04
C TYR A 36 -3.11 14.66 -5.64
N ASP A 37 -4.31 14.48 -6.17
CA ASP A 37 -5.44 15.39 -5.92
C ASP A 37 -6.69 14.64 -5.44
N GLY A 38 -6.51 13.42 -4.94
CA GLY A 38 -7.62 12.57 -4.53
C GLY A 38 -8.06 11.64 -5.65
N GLY A 39 -9.27 11.14 -5.57
CA GLY A 39 -9.83 10.24 -6.56
C GLY A 39 -10.26 8.93 -5.93
N GLN A 40 -10.82 8.06 -6.73
CA GLN A 40 -11.34 6.78 -6.28
C GLN A 40 -10.28 5.70 -6.45
N TRP A 41 -9.87 5.12 -5.33
CA TRP A 41 -8.87 4.06 -5.33
C TRP A 41 -9.49 2.71 -5.63
N GLU A 42 -8.69 1.83 -6.23
CA GLU A 42 -9.05 0.44 -6.46
C GLU A 42 -8.42 -0.44 -5.39
N PHE A 43 -9.13 -1.49 -5.00
CA PHE A 43 -8.61 -2.52 -4.11
C PHE A 43 -8.22 -3.73 -4.95
N VAL A 44 -7.03 -4.26 -4.71
CA VAL A 44 -6.50 -5.38 -5.49
C VAL A 44 -6.13 -6.53 -4.55
N LYS A 45 -6.57 -7.72 -4.92
CA LYS A 45 -6.12 -8.96 -4.29
C LYS A 45 -5.63 -9.88 -5.40
N THR A 46 -4.39 -10.31 -5.29
CA THR A 46 -3.77 -11.18 -6.30
C THR A 46 -4.13 -12.65 -6.05
N PRO A 47 -3.96 -13.52 -7.06
CA PRO A 47 -4.18 -14.96 -6.86
C PRO A 47 -3.36 -15.57 -5.73
N CYS A 48 -2.16 -15.04 -5.45
CA CYS A 48 -1.34 -15.52 -4.34
C CYS A 48 -1.72 -14.89 -3.00
N GLY A 49 -2.74 -14.02 -2.99
CA GLY A 49 -3.27 -13.43 -1.76
C GLY A 49 -2.68 -12.09 -1.36
N ALA A 50 -1.76 -11.53 -2.14
CA ALA A 50 -1.23 -10.20 -1.86
C ALA A 50 -2.34 -9.14 -2.03
N ARG A 51 -2.36 -8.17 -1.15
CA ARG A 51 -3.43 -7.15 -1.07
C ARG A 51 -2.82 -5.77 -1.08
N TYR A 52 -3.37 -4.89 -1.92
CA TYR A 52 -2.93 -3.50 -1.98
C TYR A 52 -4.00 -2.60 -2.56
N MET A 53 -3.75 -1.30 -2.45
CA MET A 53 -4.60 -0.28 -3.05
C MET A 53 -3.82 0.42 -4.16
N ARG A 54 -4.53 0.84 -5.20
CA ARG A 54 -3.92 1.66 -6.25
C ARG A 54 -4.92 2.71 -6.71
N PHE A 55 -4.39 3.86 -7.16
CA PHE A 55 -5.23 4.90 -7.71
C PHE A 55 -5.56 4.56 -9.18
N PRO A 56 -6.71 5.02 -9.69
CA PRO A 56 -7.18 4.59 -11.01
C PRO A 56 -6.62 5.42 -12.17
N TYR A 57 -5.48 6.08 -11.99
CA TYR A 57 -4.87 6.90 -13.02
C TYR A 57 -3.72 6.15 -13.69
N GLU A 58 -3.81 5.95 -14.99
CA GLU A 58 -2.72 5.33 -15.75
C GLU A 58 -1.55 6.28 -15.88
N GLY A 59 -0.38 5.73 -16.20
CA GLY A 59 0.83 6.49 -16.42
C GLY A 59 1.77 6.47 -15.21
N GLU A 60 2.92 7.09 -15.40
CA GLU A 60 3.95 7.13 -14.38
C GLU A 60 3.75 8.28 -13.41
N ARG A 61 4.14 8.06 -12.17
CA ARG A 61 4.09 9.06 -11.11
C ARG A 61 5.42 9.08 -10.36
N THR A 62 5.79 10.27 -9.90
CA THR A 62 6.94 10.41 -9.01
C THR A 62 6.49 10.21 -7.57
N LEU A 63 7.20 9.33 -6.87
CA LEU A 63 7.01 9.07 -5.45
C LEU A 63 8.24 9.52 -4.70
N SER A 64 8.05 10.30 -3.64
CA SER A 64 9.17 10.73 -2.82
C SER A 64 8.81 10.70 -1.35
N PHE A 65 9.75 10.22 -0.53
CA PHE A 65 9.62 10.21 0.93
C PHE A 65 11.00 10.36 1.53
N GLN A 66 11.18 11.43 2.34
CA GLN A 66 12.48 11.79 2.89
C GLN A 66 13.51 11.95 1.77
N TYR A 67 14.52 11.09 1.69
CA TYR A 67 15.57 11.17 0.67
C TYR A 67 15.37 10.22 -0.49
N ASN A 68 14.33 9.40 -0.45
CA ASN A 68 14.05 8.42 -1.49
C ASN A 68 13.12 9.01 -2.55
N GLU A 69 13.47 8.81 -3.81
CA GLU A 69 12.63 9.22 -4.93
C GLU A 69 12.59 8.11 -5.96
N ALA A 70 11.41 7.83 -6.50
CA ALA A 70 11.22 6.81 -7.52
C ALA A 70 10.17 7.26 -8.52
N VAL A 71 10.24 6.74 -9.74
CA VAL A 71 9.22 6.95 -10.76
C VAL A 71 8.62 5.59 -11.11
N ALA A 72 7.31 5.45 -10.94
CA ALA A 72 6.64 4.18 -11.10
C ALA A 72 5.29 4.35 -11.77
N GLY A 73 4.85 3.32 -12.49
CA GLY A 73 3.50 3.25 -13.02
C GLY A 73 2.48 3.15 -11.87
N PHE A 74 1.21 3.37 -12.18
CA PHE A 74 0.17 3.44 -11.15
C PHE A 74 0.06 2.17 -10.31
N ASP A 75 0.27 1.00 -10.91
CA ASP A 75 0.21 -0.27 -10.18
C ASP A 75 1.37 -0.40 -9.19
N ALA A 76 2.60 -0.17 -9.68
CA ALA A 76 3.79 -0.21 -8.82
C ALA A 76 3.76 0.87 -7.75
N ALA A 77 3.29 2.07 -8.09
CA ALA A 77 3.16 3.15 -7.13
C ALA A 77 2.15 2.80 -6.02
N GLY A 78 1.04 2.15 -6.39
CA GLY A 78 0.06 1.68 -5.41
C GLY A 78 0.64 0.63 -4.47
N ILE A 79 1.41 -0.30 -5.00
CA ILE A 79 2.11 -1.30 -4.20
C ILE A 79 3.08 -0.63 -3.22
N GLY A 80 3.88 0.31 -3.70
CA GLY A 80 4.84 1.04 -2.86
C GLY A 80 4.17 1.80 -1.73
N LEU A 81 3.10 2.54 -2.04
CA LEU A 81 2.34 3.28 -1.04
C LEU A 81 1.70 2.35 -0.02
N THR A 82 1.13 1.23 -0.47
CA THR A 82 0.52 0.26 0.44
C THR A 82 1.56 -0.38 1.35
N LEU A 83 2.73 -0.76 0.82
CA LEU A 83 3.82 -1.29 1.63
C LEU A 83 4.26 -0.31 2.70
N MET A 84 4.48 0.95 2.33
CA MET A 84 4.86 1.98 3.29
C MET A 84 3.77 2.17 4.35
N THR A 85 2.51 2.17 3.94
CA THR A 85 1.39 2.31 4.85
C THR A 85 1.32 1.14 5.84
N LEU A 86 1.44 -0.09 5.36
CA LEU A 86 1.42 -1.27 6.22
C LEU A 86 2.56 -1.23 7.23
N SER A 87 3.73 -0.80 6.81
CA SER A 87 4.88 -0.65 7.70
C SER A 87 4.59 0.37 8.82
N HIS A 88 4.13 1.57 8.46
CA HIS A 88 3.81 2.61 9.44
C HIS A 88 2.67 2.17 10.36
N PHE A 89 1.65 1.51 9.80
CA PHE A 89 0.51 1.05 10.58
C PHE A 89 0.91 -0.03 11.58
N SER A 90 1.86 -0.89 11.22
CA SER A 90 2.35 -1.92 12.14
C SER A 90 3.00 -1.31 13.38
N PHE A 91 3.73 -0.21 13.24
CA PHE A 91 4.28 0.50 14.40
C PHE A 91 3.18 1.06 15.29
N HIS A 92 2.13 1.63 14.69
CA HIS A 92 0.99 2.13 15.44
C HIS A 92 0.31 1.00 16.23
N LEU A 93 0.07 -0.15 15.60
CA LEU A 93 -0.54 -1.30 16.26
C LEU A 93 0.35 -1.85 17.37
N TYR A 94 1.65 -1.85 17.16
CA TYR A 94 2.61 -2.27 18.18
C TYR A 94 2.51 -1.38 19.42
N GLU A 95 2.49 -0.07 19.26
CA GLU A 95 2.37 0.89 20.36
C GLU A 95 1.06 0.72 21.12
N LYS A 96 -0.02 0.39 20.43
CA LYS A 96 -1.35 0.18 21.00
C LYS A 96 -1.55 -1.23 21.55
N LYS A 97 -0.59 -2.13 21.34
CA LYS A 97 -0.70 -3.56 21.68
C LYS A 97 -1.92 -4.19 21.05
N ASP A 98 -2.23 -3.79 19.79
CA ASP A 98 -3.38 -4.28 19.06
C ASP A 98 -3.14 -5.71 18.58
N PRO A 99 -4.10 -6.63 18.76
CA PRO A 99 -3.93 -8.03 18.33
C PRO A 99 -3.84 -8.21 16.81
N ASP A 100 -4.21 -7.21 16.01
CA ASP A 100 -4.10 -7.29 14.55
C ASP A 100 -2.67 -7.05 14.03
N LEU A 101 -1.70 -6.77 14.90
CA LEU A 101 -0.32 -6.52 14.49
C LEU A 101 0.24 -7.66 13.64
N ASP A 102 0.04 -8.90 14.05
CA ASP A 102 0.59 -10.05 13.31
C ASP A 102 -0.05 -10.17 11.92
N ALA A 103 -1.35 -9.90 11.82
CA ALA A 103 -2.04 -9.94 10.52
C ALA A 103 -1.54 -8.84 9.58
N VAL A 104 -1.32 -7.63 10.09
CA VAL A 104 -0.80 -6.52 9.29
C VAL A 104 0.64 -6.82 8.85
N SER A 105 1.46 -7.36 9.73
CA SER A 105 2.83 -7.76 9.40
C SER A 105 2.85 -8.83 8.31
N ALA A 106 1.95 -9.81 8.41
CA ALA A 106 1.82 -10.87 7.40
C ALA A 106 1.43 -10.30 6.05
N MET A 107 0.50 -9.35 6.01
CA MET A 107 0.10 -8.68 4.77
C MET A 107 1.26 -7.91 4.15
N PHE A 108 2.07 -7.24 4.98
CA PHE A 108 3.25 -6.53 4.51
C PHE A 108 4.24 -7.48 3.82
N HIS A 109 4.57 -8.59 4.48
CA HIS A 109 5.53 -9.54 3.93
C HIS A 109 5.02 -10.21 2.66
N GLN A 110 3.74 -10.55 2.62
CA GLN A 110 3.13 -11.14 1.44
C GLN A 110 3.14 -10.18 0.25
N LEU A 111 2.84 -8.91 0.49
CA LEU A 111 2.89 -7.89 -0.56
C LEU A 111 4.33 -7.63 -1.00
N ARG A 112 5.28 -7.60 -0.08
CA ARG A 112 6.70 -7.42 -0.41
C ARG A 112 7.20 -8.56 -1.31
N ASP A 113 6.82 -9.80 -1.01
CA ASP A 113 7.18 -10.94 -1.84
C ASP A 113 6.59 -10.82 -3.26
N TYR A 114 5.33 -10.39 -3.35
CA TYR A 114 4.69 -10.13 -4.64
C TYR A 114 5.43 -9.02 -5.41
N ALA A 115 5.78 -7.95 -4.71
CA ALA A 115 6.48 -6.82 -5.31
C ALA A 115 7.84 -7.22 -5.90
N ALA A 116 8.52 -8.17 -5.29
CA ALA A 116 9.83 -8.63 -5.76
C ALA A 116 9.76 -9.23 -7.17
N GLY A 117 8.61 -9.76 -7.58
CA GLY A 117 8.39 -10.28 -8.93
C GLY A 117 7.76 -9.28 -9.89
N HIS A 118 7.52 -8.06 -9.47
CA HIS A 118 6.90 -7.04 -10.30
C HIS A 118 7.89 -6.48 -11.34
N ALA A 119 7.37 -6.10 -12.51
CA ALA A 119 8.21 -5.52 -13.56
C ALA A 119 8.96 -4.25 -13.11
N GLN A 120 8.39 -3.51 -12.15
CA GLN A 120 8.99 -2.29 -11.60
C GLN A 120 9.44 -2.46 -10.15
N ALA A 121 9.86 -3.67 -9.79
CA ALA A 121 10.33 -3.97 -8.44
C ALA A 121 11.44 -3.03 -7.97
N ASP A 122 12.36 -2.66 -8.86
CA ASP A 122 13.45 -1.75 -8.53
C ASP A 122 12.95 -0.39 -8.07
N GLN A 123 11.90 0.14 -8.69
CA GLN A 123 11.33 1.43 -8.31
C GLN A 123 10.53 1.32 -7.01
N ILE A 124 9.79 0.22 -6.82
CA ILE A 124 9.07 -0.02 -5.58
C ILE A 124 10.04 -0.01 -4.40
N PHE A 125 11.11 -0.81 -4.48
CA PHE A 125 12.06 -0.92 -3.38
C PHE A 125 12.90 0.34 -3.21
N ARG A 126 13.18 1.06 -4.28
CA ARG A 126 13.85 2.38 -4.19
C ARG A 126 13.02 3.35 -3.35
N PHE A 127 11.70 3.33 -3.51
CA PHE A 127 10.81 4.22 -2.78
C PHE A 127 10.73 3.83 -1.28
N ILE A 128 10.57 2.55 -0.97
CA ILE A 128 10.29 2.12 0.40
C ILE A 128 11.55 1.86 1.24
N ASP A 129 12.65 1.57 0.62
CA ASP A 129 13.93 1.27 1.29
C ASP A 129 14.87 2.48 1.24
#